data_9d984af0a4071eb44f2ad0c4bfab21dc
#
_entry.id   9d984af0a4071eb44f2ad0c4bfab21dc
#
_cell.length_a   1.000
_cell.length_b   1.000
_cell.length_c   1.000
_cell.angle_alpha   90.00
_cell.angle_beta   90.00
_cell.angle_gamma   90.00
#
_symmetry.space_group_name_H-M   'P 1'
#
loop_
_entity.id
_entity.type
_entity.pdbx_description
1 polymer ?
#
loop_
_entity_poly.entity_id
_entity_poly.type
_entity_poly.pdbx_seq_one_letter_code
_entity_poly.pdbx_strand_id
1 'polypeptide(L)'
;MVVIFIIGLGAAAVVLNLPGDERAISDDSSRFAARVAAIRDEAILQSRGMAVWVAPSGYGFEQRVNGAWEPVNDHAMRSTNWSSGTQAVTGESDGQARISFDSTGLPSGPLDVKLVRGDRETLVRVDGAGEVSVGG
;
A
#
# COMPACT_ATOMS: atom_id res chain seq x y z
N MET A 1 -0.60 28.38 -26.94
CA MET A 1 -1.79 27.58 -26.54
C MET A 1 -1.78 26.22 -27.22
N VAL A 2 -1.75 26.17 -28.53
CA VAL A 2 -1.76 24.90 -29.27
C VAL A 2 -0.54 24.02 -28.93
N VAL A 3 0.64 24.63 -28.78
CA VAL A 3 1.88 23.91 -28.43
C VAL A 3 1.76 23.24 -27.07
N ILE A 4 1.17 23.91 -26.07
CA ILE A 4 0.98 23.37 -24.73
C ILE A 4 0.02 22.18 -24.78
N PHE A 5 -1.03 22.28 -25.58
CA PHE A 5 -2.00 21.20 -25.76
C PHE A 5 -1.34 19.95 -26.37
N ILE A 6 -0.49 20.14 -27.37
CA ILE A 6 0.23 19.04 -28.02
C ILE A 6 1.17 18.34 -27.04
N ILE A 7 1.88 19.12 -26.21
CA ILE A 7 2.78 18.56 -25.19
C ILE A 7 1.99 17.76 -24.15
N GLY A 8 0.84 18.29 -23.71
CA GLY A 8 -0.02 17.59 -22.77
C GLY A 8 -0.54 16.28 -23.33
N LEU A 9 -0.93 16.27 -24.59
CA LEU A 9 -1.42 15.07 -25.24
C LEU A 9 -0.29 14.04 -25.40
N GLY A 10 0.91 14.49 -25.73
CA GLY A 10 2.07 13.61 -25.83
C GLY A 10 2.43 12.98 -24.50
N ALA A 11 2.38 13.73 -23.40
CA ALA A 11 2.63 13.20 -22.06
C ALA A 11 1.59 12.15 -21.68
N ALA A 12 0.32 12.39 -22.00
CA ALA A 12 -0.74 11.41 -21.74
C ALA A 12 -0.52 10.12 -22.53
N ALA A 13 -0.07 10.23 -23.79
CA ALA A 13 0.24 9.08 -24.62
C ALA A 13 1.40 8.27 -24.05
N VAL A 14 2.42 8.93 -23.52
CA VAL A 14 3.56 8.25 -22.87
C VAL A 14 3.10 7.45 -21.66
N VAL A 15 2.23 8.04 -20.84
CA VAL A 15 1.69 7.33 -19.66
C VAL A 15 0.90 6.09 -20.09
N LEU A 16 0.09 6.20 -21.15
CA LEU A 16 -0.70 5.08 -21.65
C LEU A 16 0.16 3.97 -22.25
N ASN A 17 1.38 4.29 -22.67
CA ASN A 17 2.30 3.33 -23.28
C ASN A 17 3.32 2.75 -22.29
N LEU A 18 3.13 2.94 -20.98
CA LEU A 18 3.99 2.32 -19.99
C LEU A 18 3.97 0.80 -20.13
N PRO A 19 5.13 0.13 -19.97
CA PRO A 19 5.15 -1.33 -19.94
C PRO A 19 4.16 -1.89 -18.93
N GLY A 20 3.59 -3.05 -19.24
CA GLY A 20 2.60 -3.68 -18.37
C GLY A 20 3.12 -3.93 -16.95
N ASP A 21 4.39 -4.30 -16.81
CA ASP A 21 5.02 -4.53 -15.51
C ASP A 21 5.12 -3.25 -14.68
N GLU A 22 5.51 -2.14 -15.31
CA GLU A 22 5.58 -0.86 -14.61
C GLU A 22 4.21 -0.38 -14.17
N ARG A 23 3.22 -0.54 -15.03
CA ARG A 23 1.85 -0.14 -14.69
C ARG A 23 1.31 -0.98 -13.53
N ALA A 24 1.50 -2.29 -13.60
CA ALA A 24 1.01 -3.19 -12.56
C ALA A 24 1.63 -2.87 -11.20
N ILE A 25 2.95 -2.69 -11.15
CA ILE A 25 3.64 -2.41 -9.89
C ILE A 25 3.30 -1.01 -9.38
N SER A 26 3.12 -0.04 -10.26
CA SER A 26 2.70 1.31 -9.90
C SER A 26 1.29 1.31 -9.32
N ASP A 27 0.35 0.61 -9.96
CA ASP A 27 -1.02 0.50 -9.47
C ASP A 27 -1.08 -0.21 -8.13
N ASP A 28 -0.36 -1.32 -7.98
CA ASP A 28 -0.31 -2.06 -6.73
C ASP A 28 0.25 -1.22 -5.58
N SER A 29 1.38 -0.55 -5.82
CA SER A 29 2.03 0.25 -4.79
C SER A 29 1.19 1.45 -4.37
N SER A 30 0.60 2.14 -5.34
CA SER A 30 -0.26 3.31 -5.07
C SER A 30 -1.52 2.92 -4.33
N ARG A 31 -2.14 1.81 -4.73
CA ARG A 31 -3.35 1.30 -4.06
C ARG A 31 -3.05 0.87 -2.63
N PHE A 32 -1.96 0.14 -2.44
CA PHE A 32 -1.56 -0.28 -1.11
C PHE A 32 -1.27 0.92 -0.21
N ALA A 33 -0.50 1.89 -0.69
CA ALA A 33 -0.18 3.08 0.07
C ALA A 33 -1.44 3.87 0.45
N ALA A 34 -2.38 4.03 -0.48
CA ALA A 34 -3.63 4.73 -0.21
C ALA A 34 -4.47 4.01 0.85
N ARG A 35 -4.51 2.68 0.81
CA ARG A 35 -5.26 1.89 1.78
C ARG A 35 -4.61 1.92 3.17
N VAL A 36 -3.29 1.90 3.25
CA VAL A 36 -2.59 2.04 4.53
C VAL A 36 -2.89 3.40 5.15
N ALA A 37 -2.84 4.47 4.35
CA ALA A 37 -3.19 5.80 4.84
C ALA A 37 -4.66 5.84 5.30
N ALA A 38 -5.56 5.20 4.58
CA ALA A 38 -6.97 5.13 4.93
C ALA A 38 -7.20 4.36 6.23
N ILE A 39 -6.49 3.25 6.46
CA ILE A 39 -6.66 2.46 7.69
C ILE A 39 -6.14 3.25 8.90
N ARG A 40 -5.09 4.02 8.73
CA ARG A 40 -4.61 4.93 9.76
C ARG A 40 -5.67 5.97 10.12
N ASP A 41 -6.31 6.55 9.13
CA ASP A 41 -7.39 7.52 9.36
C ASP A 41 -8.58 6.87 10.06
N GLU A 42 -8.92 5.63 9.69
CA GLU A 42 -9.98 4.88 10.35
C GLU A 42 -9.67 4.62 11.83
N ALA A 43 -8.41 4.34 12.15
CA ALA A 43 -8.01 4.16 13.55
C ALA A 43 -8.31 5.42 14.37
N ILE A 44 -8.02 6.58 13.81
CA ILE A 44 -8.30 7.86 14.46
C ILE A 44 -9.81 8.11 14.54
N LEU A 45 -10.52 7.94 13.43
CA LEU A 45 -11.96 8.23 13.36
C LEU A 45 -12.78 7.32 14.27
N GLN A 46 -12.43 6.05 14.37
CA GLN A 46 -13.13 5.09 15.19
C GLN A 46 -12.56 4.93 16.59
N SER A 47 -11.48 5.65 16.90
CA SER A 47 -10.75 5.53 18.17
C SER A 47 -10.45 4.08 18.50
N ARG A 48 -9.93 3.35 17.53
CA ARG A 48 -9.75 1.90 17.61
C ARG A 48 -8.43 1.51 16.96
N GLY A 49 -7.73 0.53 17.53
CA GLY A 49 -6.54 -0.03 16.91
C GLY A 49 -6.88 -0.69 15.59
N MET A 50 -6.07 -0.42 14.58
CA MET A 50 -6.18 -1.01 13.24
C MET A 50 -4.82 -1.58 12.87
N ALA A 51 -4.81 -2.61 12.02
CA ALA A 51 -3.56 -3.23 11.59
C ALA A 51 -3.59 -3.55 10.11
N VAL A 52 -2.39 -3.59 9.54
CA VAL A 52 -2.15 -4.02 8.16
C VAL A 52 -1.20 -5.21 8.23
N TRP A 53 -1.54 -6.30 7.55
CA TRP A 53 -0.60 -7.39 7.35
C TRP A 53 -0.22 -7.45 5.88
N VAL A 54 1.02 -7.85 5.62
CA VAL A 54 1.57 -7.97 4.28
C VAL A 54 2.21 -9.35 4.16
N ALA A 55 1.88 -10.04 3.07
CA ALA A 55 2.46 -11.32 2.72
C ALA A 55 3.01 -11.25 1.30
N PRO A 56 3.83 -12.21 0.87
CA PRO A 56 4.34 -12.17 -0.50
C PRO A 56 3.26 -12.09 -1.57
N SER A 57 2.09 -12.69 -1.34
CA SER A 57 1.01 -12.76 -2.33
C SER A 57 -0.03 -11.65 -2.20
N GLY A 58 -0.07 -10.91 -1.08
CA GLY A 58 -1.10 -9.90 -0.88
C GLY A 58 -1.03 -9.23 0.47
N TYR A 59 -2.09 -8.53 0.82
CA TYR A 59 -2.17 -7.79 2.08
C TYR A 59 -3.61 -7.73 2.56
N GLY A 60 -3.79 -7.38 3.83
CA GLY A 60 -5.12 -7.22 4.39
C GLY A 60 -5.10 -6.36 5.63
N PHE A 61 -6.28 -6.15 6.18
CA PHE A 61 -6.49 -5.21 7.27
C PHE A 61 -7.29 -5.87 8.38
N GLU A 62 -6.96 -5.47 9.61
CA GLU A 62 -7.64 -5.97 10.80
C GLU A 62 -7.99 -4.80 11.72
N GLN A 63 -9.02 -5.01 12.53
CA GLN A 63 -9.45 -4.06 13.53
C GLN A 63 -9.43 -4.73 14.90
N ARG A 64 -9.16 -3.93 15.93
CA ARG A 64 -9.18 -4.47 17.29
C ARG A 64 -10.57 -4.33 17.87
N VAL A 65 -11.17 -5.45 18.23
CA VAL A 65 -12.52 -5.53 18.80
C VAL A 65 -12.44 -6.37 20.06
N ASN A 66 -12.82 -5.80 21.19
CA ASN A 66 -12.83 -6.48 22.49
C ASN A 66 -11.50 -7.17 22.81
N GLY A 67 -10.38 -6.51 22.48
CA GLY A 67 -9.06 -7.04 22.76
C GLY A 67 -8.52 -8.05 21.76
N ALA A 68 -9.28 -8.37 20.73
CA ALA A 68 -8.88 -9.33 19.70
C ALA A 68 -8.79 -8.64 18.34
N TRP A 69 -7.93 -9.15 17.48
CA TRP A 69 -7.82 -8.68 16.10
C TRP A 69 -8.80 -9.44 15.23
N GLU A 70 -9.59 -8.72 14.44
CA GLU A 70 -10.57 -9.28 13.51
C GLU A 70 -10.43 -8.65 12.14
N PRO A 71 -10.71 -9.39 11.05
CA PRO A 71 -10.70 -8.80 9.72
C PRO A 71 -11.69 -7.64 9.62
N VAL A 72 -11.33 -6.62 8.82
CA VAL A 72 -12.23 -5.50 8.56
C VAL A 72 -13.22 -5.92 7.47
N ASN A 73 -14.50 -5.72 7.72
CA ASN A 73 -15.58 -6.16 6.82
C ASN A 73 -15.94 -5.15 5.73
N ASP A 74 -15.28 -4.00 5.70
CA ASP A 74 -15.54 -2.97 4.70
C ASP A 74 -14.96 -3.40 3.34
N HIS A 75 -15.72 -3.21 2.28
CA HIS A 75 -15.26 -3.51 0.92
C HIS A 75 -13.96 -2.78 0.56
N ALA A 76 -13.80 -1.56 1.04
CA ALA A 76 -12.60 -0.76 0.76
C ALA A 76 -11.36 -1.32 1.46
N MET A 77 -11.54 -2.14 2.48
CA MET A 77 -10.46 -2.66 3.34
C MET A 77 -10.37 -4.18 3.31
N ARG A 78 -10.93 -4.83 2.28
CA ARG A 78 -10.82 -6.29 2.19
C ARG A 78 -9.40 -6.69 1.84
N SER A 79 -9.02 -7.91 2.20
CA SER A 79 -7.74 -8.48 1.79
C SER A 79 -7.66 -8.56 0.27
N THR A 80 -6.49 -8.30 -0.26
CA THR A 80 -6.27 -8.14 -1.69
C THR A 80 -4.96 -8.80 -2.08
N ASN A 81 -4.97 -9.53 -3.17
CA ASN A 81 -3.75 -10.07 -3.74
C ASN A 81 -3.07 -9.00 -4.61
N TRP A 82 -1.74 -9.04 -4.64
CA TRP A 82 -1.01 -8.26 -5.64
C TRP A 82 -1.38 -8.73 -7.03
N SER A 83 -1.12 -7.91 -8.03
CA SER A 83 -1.29 -8.32 -9.43
C SER A 83 -0.48 -9.57 -9.72
N SER A 84 -0.99 -10.43 -10.60
CA SER A 84 -0.30 -11.65 -10.98
C SER A 84 1.13 -11.34 -11.43
N GLY A 85 2.11 -11.97 -10.81
CA GLY A 85 3.53 -11.74 -11.08
C GLY A 85 4.21 -10.74 -10.14
N THR A 86 3.44 -10.04 -9.30
CA THR A 86 3.99 -9.12 -8.30
C THR A 86 4.07 -9.83 -6.96
N GLN A 87 5.17 -9.61 -6.25
CA GLN A 87 5.37 -10.14 -4.89
C GLN A 87 5.87 -9.04 -3.97
N ALA A 88 5.51 -9.15 -2.70
CA ALA A 88 6.02 -8.25 -1.66
C ALA A 88 7.21 -8.91 -0.96
N VAL A 89 8.23 -8.11 -0.70
CA VAL A 89 9.40 -8.50 0.08
C VAL A 89 9.47 -7.56 1.28
N THR A 90 9.42 -8.13 2.47
CA THR A 90 9.32 -7.36 3.71
C THR A 90 10.58 -7.38 4.56
N GLY A 91 11.53 -8.25 4.24
CA GLY A 91 12.72 -8.44 5.04
C GLY A 91 12.55 -9.39 6.22
N GLU A 92 11.32 -9.82 6.51
CA GLU A 92 11.06 -10.80 7.56
C GLU A 92 11.35 -12.21 7.07
N SER A 93 11.77 -13.08 7.97
CA SER A 93 12.20 -14.43 7.61
C SER A 93 11.06 -15.29 7.03
N ASP A 94 9.82 -15.05 7.46
CA ASP A 94 8.64 -15.76 6.94
C ASP A 94 7.99 -15.03 5.76
N GLY A 95 8.56 -13.91 5.33
CA GLY A 95 8.02 -13.10 4.24
C GLY A 95 6.80 -12.27 4.61
N GLN A 96 6.37 -12.32 5.87
CA GLN A 96 5.19 -11.60 6.33
C GLN A 96 5.60 -10.45 7.25
N ALA A 97 4.88 -9.35 7.15
CA ALA A 97 5.08 -8.20 8.02
C ALA A 97 3.73 -7.71 8.53
N ARG A 98 3.75 -7.01 9.62
CA ARG A 98 2.55 -6.45 10.24
C ARG A 98 2.88 -5.12 10.87
N ILE A 99 2.00 -4.15 10.70
CA ILE A 99 2.07 -2.86 11.37
C ILE A 99 0.69 -2.57 11.96
N SER A 100 0.65 -2.06 13.18
CA SER A 100 -0.60 -1.63 13.78
C SER A 100 -0.56 -0.15 14.07
N PHE A 101 -1.73 0.49 13.95
CA PHE A 101 -1.91 1.90 14.29
C PHE A 101 -2.79 1.97 15.53
N ASP A 102 -2.40 2.78 16.50
CA ASP A 102 -3.24 3.01 17.67
C ASP A 102 -4.36 4.00 17.36
N SER A 103 -5.20 4.30 18.34
CA SER A 103 -6.34 5.21 18.15
C SER A 103 -5.93 6.65 17.84
N THR A 104 -4.66 6.99 18.00
CA THR A 104 -4.14 8.32 17.63
C THR A 104 -3.48 8.32 16.25
N GLY A 105 -3.43 7.16 15.59
CA GLY A 105 -2.83 7.02 14.27
C GLY A 105 -1.33 6.78 14.30
N LEU A 106 -0.74 6.55 15.47
CA LEU A 106 0.69 6.24 15.56
C LEU A 106 0.93 4.77 15.24
N PRO A 107 1.91 4.49 14.37
CA PRO A 107 2.24 3.10 14.04
C PRO A 107 3.05 2.42 15.15
N SER A 108 2.99 1.10 15.18
CA SER A 108 3.79 0.28 16.07
C SER A 108 5.28 0.36 15.78
N GLY A 109 5.64 0.81 14.57
CA GLY A 109 7.00 1.00 14.12
C GLY A 109 7.00 1.31 12.64
N PRO A 110 8.16 1.60 12.05
CA PRO A 110 8.25 1.80 10.61
C PRO A 110 8.06 0.49 9.86
N LEU A 111 7.61 0.59 8.61
CA LEU A 111 7.42 -0.58 7.74
C LEU A 111 7.93 -0.25 6.35
N ASP A 112 8.76 -1.10 5.81
CA ASP A 112 9.20 -1.02 4.42
C ASP A 112 8.70 -2.25 3.69
N VAL A 113 7.95 -2.04 2.60
CA VAL A 113 7.48 -3.11 1.73
C VAL A 113 8.02 -2.87 0.34
N LYS A 114 8.83 -3.79 -0.14
CA LYS A 114 9.33 -3.74 -1.52
C LYS A 114 8.43 -4.60 -2.38
N LEU A 115 7.84 -4.01 -3.41
CA LEU A 115 7.10 -4.77 -4.42
C LEU A 115 8.03 -5.07 -5.58
N VAL A 116 8.05 -6.32 -6.00
CA VAL A 116 8.94 -6.82 -7.06
C VAL A 116 8.11 -7.48 -8.13
N ARG A 117 8.42 -7.15 -9.37
CA ARG A 117 7.79 -7.75 -10.54
C ARG A 117 8.82 -7.84 -11.66
N GLY A 118 9.28 -9.07 -11.96
CA GLY A 118 10.38 -9.25 -12.89
C GLY A 118 11.62 -8.52 -12.40
N ASP A 119 12.15 -7.63 -13.22
CA ASP A 119 13.30 -6.78 -12.88
C ASP A 119 12.88 -5.38 -12.37
N ARG A 120 11.57 -5.16 -12.19
CA ARG A 120 11.04 -3.91 -11.65
C ARG A 120 10.81 -4.02 -10.16
N GLU A 121 11.05 -2.92 -9.44
CA GLU A 121 10.77 -2.87 -8.01
C GLU A 121 10.37 -1.46 -7.59
N THR A 122 9.60 -1.37 -6.53
CA THR A 122 9.26 -0.11 -5.90
C THR A 122 9.14 -0.33 -4.40
N LEU A 123 9.34 0.72 -3.63
CA LEU A 123 9.28 0.66 -2.17
C LEU A 123 8.08 1.45 -1.67
N VAL A 124 7.29 0.83 -0.80
CA VAL A 124 6.27 1.53 -0.03
C VAL A 124 6.77 1.59 1.40
N ARG A 125 6.86 2.79 1.94
CA ARG A 125 7.41 3.01 3.27
C ARG A 125 6.40 3.71 4.16
N VAL A 126 6.25 3.19 5.37
CA VAL A 126 5.53 3.86 6.45
C VAL A 126 6.58 4.25 7.47
N ASP A 127 6.73 5.55 7.73
CA ASP A 127 7.73 6.02 8.70
C ASP A 127 7.20 5.93 10.13
N GLY A 128 8.06 6.28 11.10
CA GLY A 128 7.69 6.19 12.51
C GLY A 128 6.60 7.14 12.95
N ALA A 129 6.26 8.15 12.13
CA ALA A 129 5.14 9.05 12.38
C ALA A 129 3.85 8.61 11.68
N GLY A 130 3.91 7.55 10.87
CA GLY A 130 2.76 7.03 10.16
C GLY A 130 2.56 7.61 8.78
N GLU A 131 3.50 8.38 8.26
CA GLU A 131 3.41 8.89 6.89
C GLU A 131 3.76 7.78 5.90
N VAL A 132 2.97 7.69 4.85
CA VAL A 132 3.12 6.68 3.82
C VAL A 132 3.68 7.32 2.56
N SER A 133 4.74 6.72 1.99
CA SER A 133 5.35 7.19 0.76
C SER A 133 5.62 6.03 -0.18
N VAL A 134 5.67 6.32 -1.49
CA VAL A 134 5.90 5.36 -2.55
C VAL A 134 7.09 5.82 -3.38
N GLY A 135 7.91 4.87 -3.78
CA GLY A 135 9.07 5.15 -4.59
C GLY A 135 10.36 5.00 -3.79
N GLY A 136 11.45 5.02 -4.44
CA GLY A 136 12.61 4.76 -3.71
C GLY A 136 13.83 5.42 -4.17
#